data_1e239d3a3f9d4ca7a9eaf6506caf3c5f
#
_entry.id   1e239d3a3f9d4ca7a9eaf6506caf3c5f
#
_cell.length_a   1.000
_cell.length_b   1.000
_cell.length_c   1.000
_cell.angle_alpha   90.00
_cell.angle_beta   90.00
_cell.angle_gamma   90.00
#
_symmetry.space_group_name_H-M   'P 1'
#
loop_
_entity.id
_entity.type
_entity.pdbx_description
1 polymer ?
#
loop_
_entity_poly.entity_id
_entity_poly.type
_entity_poly.pdbx_seq_one_letter_code
_entity_poly.pdbx_strand_id
1 'polypeptide(L)'
;MAIEHDVVSFLTSAGRKLATAESCTGGLIASALASVPGSGGCLDVGFVAYSPSGKGGFLGVREETMERYGLTSEEVAREMAEGALAAQGCTADVAVSNTGVADSLGDGQGPPAGTQCFAWSWRLKDGRCVTFSETQRFSGSRNEIRQAAAQYALSRIEHYSRLPGPRRE
;
A
#
# COMPACT_ATOMS: atom_id res chain seq x y z
N MET A 1 4.05 -21.29 5.77
CA MET A 1 3.38 -20.98 4.50
C MET A 1 3.81 -19.61 4.02
N ALA A 2 3.79 -19.38 2.72
CA ALA A 2 4.09 -18.07 2.19
C ALA A 2 3.00 -17.06 2.59
N ILE A 3 3.39 -15.82 2.90
CA ILE A 3 2.48 -14.80 3.43
C ILE A 3 1.31 -14.48 2.51
N GLU A 4 1.50 -14.54 1.20
CA GLU A 4 0.43 -14.28 0.23
C GLU A 4 -0.71 -15.31 0.34
N HIS A 5 -0.43 -16.56 0.64
CA HIS A 5 -1.44 -17.58 0.90
C HIS A 5 -2.25 -17.28 2.15
N ASP A 6 -1.58 -16.85 3.22
CA ASP A 6 -2.25 -16.48 4.48
C ASP A 6 -3.17 -15.27 4.28
N VAL A 7 -2.71 -14.28 3.53
CA VAL A 7 -3.50 -13.08 3.23
C VAL A 7 -4.74 -13.40 2.38
N VAL A 8 -4.58 -14.21 1.33
CA VAL A 8 -5.72 -14.63 0.49
C VAL A 8 -6.74 -15.42 1.33
N SER A 9 -6.28 -16.34 2.16
CA SER A 9 -7.13 -17.12 3.07
C SER A 9 -7.87 -16.22 4.04
N PHE A 10 -7.17 -15.27 4.66
CA PHE A 10 -7.75 -14.31 5.60
C PHE A 10 -8.82 -13.43 4.94
N LEU A 11 -8.50 -12.81 3.82
CA LEU A 11 -9.43 -11.91 3.12
C LEU A 11 -10.65 -12.65 2.60
N THR A 12 -10.45 -13.83 2.04
CA THR A 12 -11.56 -14.67 1.54
C THR A 12 -12.48 -15.09 2.67
N SER A 13 -11.93 -15.53 3.80
CA SER A 13 -12.72 -15.95 4.97
C SER A 13 -13.47 -14.77 5.59
N ALA A 14 -12.90 -13.57 5.53
CA ALA A 14 -13.53 -12.35 6.03
C ALA A 14 -14.53 -11.73 5.04
N GLY A 15 -14.63 -12.26 3.82
CA GLY A 15 -15.45 -11.68 2.76
C GLY A 15 -14.99 -10.28 2.33
N ARG A 16 -13.69 -10.04 2.36
CA ARG A 16 -13.09 -8.74 2.07
C ARG A 16 -12.34 -8.74 0.75
N LYS A 17 -12.41 -7.62 0.03
CA LYS A 17 -11.64 -7.37 -1.19
C LYS A 17 -10.58 -6.32 -0.95
N LEU A 18 -9.44 -6.49 -1.61
CA LEU A 18 -8.26 -5.65 -1.45
C LEU A 18 -7.90 -4.97 -2.77
N ALA A 19 -7.54 -3.70 -2.66
CA ALA A 19 -6.88 -2.93 -3.71
C ALA A 19 -5.42 -2.66 -3.33
N THR A 20 -4.54 -2.52 -4.31
CA THR A 20 -3.17 -2.08 -4.09
C THR A 20 -2.91 -0.74 -4.77
N ALA A 21 -2.06 0.08 -4.14
CA ALA A 21 -1.58 1.34 -4.69
C ALA A 21 -0.05 1.38 -4.54
N GLU A 22 0.64 1.05 -5.61
CA GLU A 22 2.08 0.73 -5.58
C GLU A 22 2.91 1.74 -6.35
N SER A 23 4.03 2.16 -5.77
CA SER A 23 5.07 2.92 -6.43
C SER A 23 6.34 2.09 -6.52
N CYS A 24 7.21 2.11 -5.53
CA CYS A 24 8.49 1.38 -5.57
C CYS A 24 8.32 -0.13 -5.82
N THR A 25 7.31 -0.75 -5.27
CA THR A 25 7.02 -2.18 -5.46
C THR A 25 6.54 -2.51 -6.88
N GLY A 26 6.02 -1.53 -7.62
CA GLY A 26 5.74 -1.64 -9.05
C GLY A 26 4.82 -2.79 -9.48
N GLY A 27 3.87 -3.14 -8.63
CA GLY A 27 2.92 -4.25 -8.88
C GLY A 27 3.27 -5.55 -8.16
N LEU A 28 4.37 -5.61 -7.41
CA LEU A 28 4.78 -6.85 -6.71
C LEU A 28 3.78 -7.29 -5.64
N ILE A 29 3.09 -6.35 -4.99
CA ILE A 29 2.08 -6.69 -3.98
C ILE A 29 0.89 -7.38 -4.65
N ALA A 30 0.34 -6.77 -5.68
CA ALA A 30 -0.76 -7.36 -6.45
C ALA A 30 -0.34 -8.68 -7.11
N SER A 31 0.87 -8.74 -7.67
CA SER A 31 1.42 -9.94 -8.31
C SER A 31 1.56 -11.11 -7.31
N ALA A 32 2.04 -10.84 -6.10
CA ALA A 32 2.15 -11.86 -5.06
C ALA A 32 0.78 -12.47 -4.72
N LEU A 33 -0.24 -11.63 -4.55
CA LEU A 33 -1.61 -12.11 -4.31
C LEU A 33 -2.16 -12.88 -5.50
N ALA A 34 -1.96 -12.37 -6.71
CA ALA A 34 -2.43 -13.00 -7.94
C ALA A 34 -1.80 -14.38 -8.19
N SER A 35 -0.64 -14.65 -7.62
CA SER A 35 0.01 -15.97 -7.71
C SER A 35 -0.72 -17.08 -6.93
N VAL A 36 -1.62 -16.71 -6.04
CA VAL A 36 -2.35 -17.67 -5.19
C VAL A 36 -3.64 -18.10 -5.88
N PRO A 37 -3.88 -19.43 -6.05
CA PRO A 37 -5.17 -19.91 -6.56
C PRO A 37 -6.33 -19.42 -5.69
N GLY A 38 -7.37 -18.89 -6.32
CA GLY A 38 -8.53 -18.34 -5.63
C GLY A 38 -8.41 -16.85 -5.28
N SER A 39 -7.30 -16.21 -5.59
CA SER A 39 -7.09 -14.78 -5.32
C SER A 39 -8.10 -13.85 -5.99
N GLY A 40 -8.73 -14.29 -7.10
CA GLY A 40 -9.79 -13.52 -7.75
C GLY A 40 -11.00 -13.23 -6.86
N GLY A 41 -11.16 -13.98 -5.77
CA GLY A 41 -12.21 -13.72 -4.77
C GLY A 41 -11.89 -12.57 -3.82
N CYS A 42 -10.64 -12.14 -3.74
CA CYS A 42 -10.23 -11.10 -2.78
C CYS A 42 -9.36 -9.98 -3.38
N LEU A 43 -8.78 -10.14 -4.54
CA LEU A 43 -8.04 -9.08 -5.22
C LEU A 43 -8.97 -8.35 -6.20
N ASP A 44 -9.20 -7.06 -5.95
CA ASP A 44 -10.10 -6.25 -6.79
C ASP A 44 -9.34 -5.51 -7.90
N VAL A 45 -8.45 -4.60 -7.51
CA VAL A 45 -7.72 -3.76 -8.46
C VAL A 45 -6.34 -3.40 -7.90
N GLY A 46 -5.37 -3.24 -8.77
CA GLY A 46 -4.04 -2.74 -8.43
C GLY A 46 -3.69 -1.53 -9.27
N PHE A 47 -3.22 -0.48 -8.61
CA PHE A 47 -2.70 0.71 -9.25
C PHE A 47 -1.18 0.73 -9.13
N VAL A 48 -0.50 0.93 -10.24
CA VAL A 48 0.93 1.25 -10.26
C VAL A 48 1.05 2.72 -10.66
N ALA A 49 1.28 3.58 -9.67
CA ALA A 49 1.39 5.02 -9.85
C ALA A 49 2.80 5.47 -9.44
N TYR A 50 3.72 5.41 -10.39
CA TYR A 50 5.14 5.58 -10.13
C TYR A 50 5.58 7.04 -10.07
N SER A 51 5.00 7.89 -10.91
CA SER A 51 5.34 9.32 -11.00
C SER A 51 4.46 10.19 -10.09
N PRO A 52 4.90 11.42 -9.77
CA PRO A 52 4.03 12.39 -9.08
C PRO A 52 2.72 12.64 -9.84
N SER A 53 2.77 12.74 -11.16
CA SER A 53 1.57 12.94 -11.99
C SER A 53 0.62 11.75 -11.93
N GLY A 54 1.16 10.52 -11.89
CA GLY A 54 0.36 9.31 -11.72
C GLY A 54 -0.31 9.24 -10.35
N LYS A 55 0.43 9.58 -9.31
CA LYS A 55 -0.10 9.63 -7.94
C LYS A 55 -1.22 10.67 -7.81
N GLY A 56 -1.02 11.86 -8.35
CA GLY A 56 -2.01 12.93 -8.32
C GLY A 56 -3.21 12.65 -9.22
N GLY A 57 -2.96 12.29 -10.47
CA GLY A 57 -3.99 12.15 -11.49
C GLY A 57 -4.91 10.94 -11.30
N PHE A 58 -4.39 9.82 -10.82
CA PHE A 58 -5.15 8.58 -10.68
C PHE A 58 -5.53 8.23 -9.24
N LEU A 59 -4.72 8.63 -8.27
CA LEU A 59 -4.96 8.32 -6.85
C LEU A 59 -5.36 9.54 -6.01
N GLY A 60 -5.38 10.72 -6.61
CA GLY A 60 -5.77 11.94 -5.92
C GLY A 60 -4.80 12.39 -4.82
N VAL A 61 -3.53 11.95 -4.90
CA VAL A 61 -2.49 12.45 -3.99
C VAL A 61 -2.28 13.93 -4.23
N ARG A 62 -2.39 14.75 -3.20
CA ARG A 62 -2.30 16.19 -3.35
C ARG A 62 -0.87 16.63 -3.63
N GLU A 63 -0.72 17.55 -4.55
CA GLU A 63 0.59 18.14 -4.87
C GLU A 63 1.25 18.76 -3.63
N GLU A 64 0.48 19.46 -2.83
CA GLU A 64 0.92 20.03 -1.55
C GLU A 64 1.51 18.98 -0.60
N THR A 65 0.90 17.81 -0.51
CA THR A 65 1.40 16.71 0.32
C THR A 65 2.75 16.20 -0.21
N MET A 66 2.86 16.02 -1.52
CA MET A 66 4.10 15.57 -2.14
C MET A 66 5.24 16.59 -1.99
N GLU A 67 4.93 17.87 -2.11
CA GLU A 67 5.90 18.94 -1.93
C GLU A 67 6.37 19.08 -0.48
N ARG A 68 5.43 19.01 0.45
CA ARG A 68 5.71 19.23 1.88
C ARG A 68 6.44 18.05 2.53
N TYR A 69 6.03 16.83 2.24
CA TYR A 69 6.52 15.62 2.93
C TYR A 69 7.44 14.77 2.07
N GLY A 70 7.52 15.04 0.77
CA GLY A 70 8.25 14.22 -0.20
C GLY A 70 7.46 12.99 -0.65
N LEU A 71 7.92 12.40 -1.75
CA LEU A 71 7.24 11.23 -2.34
C LEU A 71 7.34 9.98 -1.47
N THR A 72 8.45 9.83 -0.74
CA THR A 72 8.65 8.74 0.22
C THR A 72 8.29 9.24 1.61
N SER A 73 7.02 9.17 1.92
CA SER A 73 6.47 9.62 3.20
C SER A 73 5.22 8.82 3.54
N GLU A 74 4.91 8.75 4.83
CA GLU A 74 3.67 8.10 5.28
C GLU A 74 2.44 8.87 4.81
N GLU A 75 2.54 10.19 4.75
CA GLU A 75 1.46 11.07 4.28
C GLU A 75 1.08 10.75 2.83
N VAL A 76 2.07 10.59 1.94
CA VAL A 76 1.81 10.18 0.55
C VAL A 76 1.27 8.75 0.49
N ALA A 77 1.83 7.81 1.26
CA ALA A 77 1.34 6.44 1.31
C ALA A 77 -0.13 6.38 1.76
N ARG A 78 -0.50 7.17 2.76
CA ARG A 78 -1.90 7.26 3.24
C ARG A 78 -2.85 7.76 2.16
N GLU A 79 -2.48 8.84 1.47
CA GLU A 79 -3.32 9.38 0.39
C GLU A 79 -3.39 8.42 -0.81
N MET A 80 -2.32 7.68 -1.10
CA MET A 80 -2.35 6.64 -2.14
C MET A 80 -3.36 5.53 -1.80
N ALA A 81 -3.35 5.01 -0.59
CA ALA A 81 -4.26 3.95 -0.17
C ALA A 81 -5.73 4.44 -0.16
N GLU A 82 -5.97 5.60 0.41
CA GLU A 82 -7.29 6.22 0.45
C GLU A 82 -7.81 6.55 -0.95
N GLY A 83 -6.93 7.03 -1.81
CA GLY A 83 -7.24 7.32 -3.21
C GLY A 83 -7.60 6.07 -4.02
N ALA A 84 -6.95 4.94 -3.75
CA ALA A 84 -7.30 3.66 -4.37
C ALA A 84 -8.72 3.23 -4.01
N LEU A 85 -9.11 3.35 -2.74
CA LEU A 85 -10.47 3.04 -2.30
C LEU A 85 -11.52 3.98 -2.89
N ALA A 86 -11.16 5.24 -3.10
CA ALA A 86 -12.04 6.26 -3.66
C ALA A 86 -12.12 6.22 -5.19
N ALA A 87 -11.27 5.45 -5.86
CA ALA A 87 -11.23 5.38 -7.31
C ALA A 87 -12.55 4.85 -7.88
N GLN A 88 -13.01 5.48 -8.96
CA GLN A 88 -14.24 5.06 -9.62
C GLN A 88 -14.12 3.60 -10.09
N GLY A 89 -15.07 2.79 -9.69
CA GLY A 89 -15.10 1.36 -10.02
C GLY A 89 -14.40 0.46 -9.01
N CYS A 90 -13.68 1.01 -8.03
CA CYS A 90 -13.09 0.22 -6.96
C CYS A 90 -14.16 -0.30 -5.99
N THR A 91 -14.23 -1.62 -5.82
CA THR A 91 -15.16 -2.28 -4.90
C THR A 91 -14.45 -2.85 -3.66
N ALA A 92 -13.17 -2.53 -3.49
CA ALA A 92 -12.38 -3.04 -2.38
C ALA A 92 -12.82 -2.45 -1.04
N ASP A 93 -12.64 -3.24 0.02
CA ASP A 93 -12.89 -2.86 1.42
C ASP A 93 -11.62 -2.34 2.09
N VAL A 94 -10.48 -2.77 1.60
CA VAL A 94 -9.17 -2.42 2.12
C VAL A 94 -8.21 -2.09 0.98
N ALA A 95 -7.36 -1.11 1.18
CA ALA A 95 -6.26 -0.82 0.28
C ALA A 95 -4.93 -0.87 1.02
N VAL A 96 -3.90 -1.39 0.37
CA VAL A 96 -2.52 -1.33 0.83
C VAL A 96 -1.70 -0.53 -0.16
N SER A 97 -0.86 0.37 0.33
CA SER A 97 0.01 1.19 -0.50
C SER A 97 1.48 1.04 -0.13
N ASN A 98 2.33 1.35 -1.10
CA ASN A 98 3.77 1.46 -0.92
C ASN A 98 4.32 2.63 -1.73
N THR A 99 5.18 3.41 -1.10
CA THR A 99 6.08 4.36 -1.78
C THR A 99 7.44 4.31 -1.10
N GLY A 100 8.52 4.41 -1.87
CA GLY A 100 9.84 4.25 -1.29
C GLY A 100 10.98 4.54 -2.24
N VAL A 101 12.19 4.46 -1.71
CA VAL A 101 13.44 4.56 -2.46
C VAL A 101 14.23 3.27 -2.30
N ALA A 102 14.56 2.63 -3.41
CA ALA A 102 15.39 1.42 -3.40
C ALA A 102 16.88 1.75 -3.41
N ASP A 103 17.25 2.83 -4.11
CA ASP A 103 18.64 3.25 -4.26
C ASP A 103 18.89 4.61 -3.61
N SER A 104 20.15 4.89 -3.25
CA SER A 104 20.57 6.22 -2.86
C SER A 104 20.54 7.16 -4.08
N LEU A 105 20.02 8.37 -3.90
CA LEU A 105 20.01 9.38 -4.94
C LEU A 105 21.40 9.99 -5.21
N GLY A 106 22.40 9.63 -4.41
CA GLY A 106 23.79 10.05 -4.60
C GLY A 106 24.13 11.48 -4.21
N ASP A 107 23.14 12.26 -3.82
CA ASP A 107 23.31 13.68 -3.44
C ASP A 107 23.25 13.92 -1.92
N GLY A 108 23.06 12.87 -1.13
CA GLY A 108 22.89 12.95 0.32
C GLY A 108 21.59 13.58 0.77
N GLN A 109 20.68 13.86 -0.15
CA GLN A 109 19.38 14.44 0.10
C GLN A 109 18.28 13.38 0.04
N GLY A 110 17.20 13.59 0.79
CA GLY A 110 16.07 12.68 0.84
C GLY A 110 16.27 11.48 1.76
N PRO A 111 15.33 10.53 1.75
CA PRO A 111 15.37 9.36 2.62
C PRO A 111 16.55 8.44 2.28
N PRO A 112 17.11 7.74 3.29
CA PRO A 112 18.15 6.75 3.04
C PRO A 112 17.67 5.64 2.09
N ALA A 113 18.61 5.06 1.31
CA ALA A 113 18.32 3.92 0.46
C ALA A 113 17.63 2.80 1.25
N GLY A 114 16.61 2.19 0.67
CA GLY A 114 15.82 1.14 1.30
C GLY A 114 14.67 1.62 2.16
N THR A 115 14.49 2.94 2.35
CA THR A 115 13.35 3.50 3.07
C THR A 115 12.06 3.25 2.31
N GLN A 116 11.09 2.62 2.96
CA GLN A 116 9.80 2.27 2.40
C GLN A 116 8.69 2.72 3.33
N CYS A 117 7.71 3.41 2.78
CA CYS A 117 6.52 3.84 3.49
C CYS A 117 5.32 3.04 3.01
N PHE A 118 4.45 2.72 3.94
CA PHE A 118 3.27 1.89 3.71
C PHE A 118 2.06 2.53 4.35
N ALA A 119 0.90 2.25 3.78
CA ALA A 119 -0.37 2.52 4.45
C ALA A 119 -1.36 1.39 4.19
N TRP A 120 -2.25 1.20 5.15
CA TRP A 120 -3.36 0.25 5.11
C TRP A 120 -4.62 1.03 5.46
N SER A 121 -5.55 1.12 4.52
CA SER A 121 -6.78 1.89 4.67
C SER A 121 -7.99 0.98 4.60
N TRP A 122 -8.88 1.10 5.56
CA TRP A 122 -10.08 0.27 5.70
C TRP A 122 -11.31 1.13 5.50
N ARG A 123 -12.20 0.72 4.60
CA ARG A 123 -13.48 1.39 4.40
C ARG A 123 -14.44 0.99 5.50
N LEU A 124 -14.99 1.97 6.19
CA LEU A 124 -16.04 1.76 7.18
C LEU A 124 -17.42 1.75 6.52
N LYS A 125 -18.41 1.23 7.24
CA LYS A 125 -19.82 1.16 6.76
C LYS A 125 -20.41 2.52 6.41
N ASP A 126 -19.94 3.60 7.06
CA ASP A 126 -20.39 4.97 6.79
C ASP A 126 -19.63 5.65 5.63
N GLY A 127 -18.75 4.93 4.96
CA GLY A 127 -17.96 5.40 3.82
C GLY A 127 -16.65 6.10 4.20
N ARG A 128 -16.39 6.34 5.49
CA ARG A 128 -15.11 6.86 5.94
C ARG A 128 -14.03 5.78 5.87
N CYS A 129 -12.77 6.20 5.88
CA CYS A 129 -11.62 5.31 5.94
C CYS A 129 -10.91 5.43 7.28
N VAL A 130 -10.40 4.29 7.77
CA VAL A 130 -9.43 4.24 8.86
C VAL A 130 -8.11 3.83 8.24
N THR A 131 -7.08 4.64 8.42
CA THR A 131 -5.79 4.44 7.78
C THR A 131 -4.68 4.35 8.82
N PHE A 132 -3.84 3.34 8.67
CA PHE A 132 -2.62 3.13 9.44
C PHE A 132 -1.44 3.27 8.50
N SER A 133 -0.29 3.70 8.99
CA SER A 133 0.91 3.86 8.18
C SER A 133 2.16 3.53 8.97
N GLU A 134 3.20 3.10 8.25
CA GLU A 134 4.51 2.76 8.82
C GLU A 134 5.62 3.15 7.85
N THR A 135 6.78 3.42 8.42
CA THR A 135 8.04 3.56 7.69
C THR A 135 8.98 2.45 8.12
N GLN A 136 9.55 1.72 7.15
CA GLN A 136 10.53 0.67 7.39
C GLN A 136 11.74 0.91 6.49
N ARG A 137 12.87 0.34 6.85
CA ARG A 137 14.08 0.38 6.04
C ARG A 137 14.59 -1.02 5.79
N PHE A 138 14.76 -1.36 4.51
CA PHE A 138 15.27 -2.66 4.08
C PHE A 138 16.67 -2.50 3.47
N SER A 139 17.47 -3.54 3.54
CA SER A 139 18.81 -3.59 2.97
C SER A 139 18.90 -4.64 1.87
N GLY A 140 19.88 -4.49 1.02
CA GLY A 140 20.14 -5.39 -0.10
C GLY A 140 20.14 -4.68 -1.44
N SER A 141 20.03 -5.44 -2.52
CA SER A 141 19.91 -4.91 -3.87
C SER A 141 18.55 -4.25 -4.07
N ARG A 142 18.41 -3.48 -5.15
CA ARG A 142 17.15 -2.84 -5.54
C ARG A 142 15.98 -3.83 -5.52
N ASN A 143 16.14 -4.98 -6.16
CA ASN A 143 15.05 -5.96 -6.24
C ASN A 143 14.81 -6.70 -4.92
N GLU A 144 15.83 -6.94 -4.12
CA GLU A 144 15.67 -7.50 -2.77
C GLU A 144 14.86 -6.56 -1.87
N ILE A 145 15.13 -5.25 -1.92
CA ILE A 145 14.37 -4.24 -1.19
C ILE A 145 12.91 -4.21 -1.64
N ARG A 146 12.65 -4.22 -2.95
CA ARG A 146 11.29 -4.22 -3.50
C ARG A 146 10.52 -5.47 -3.12
N GLN A 147 11.15 -6.64 -3.16
CA GLN A 147 10.54 -7.91 -2.74
C GLN A 147 10.23 -7.91 -1.24
N ALA A 148 11.18 -7.46 -0.42
CA ALA A 148 10.99 -7.36 1.02
C ALA A 148 9.85 -6.38 1.37
N ALA A 149 9.77 -5.26 0.68
CA ALA A 149 8.70 -4.28 0.86
C ALA A 149 7.33 -4.88 0.54
N ALA A 150 7.21 -5.61 -0.57
CA ALA A 150 5.95 -6.25 -0.94
C ALA A 150 5.51 -7.30 0.11
N GLN A 151 6.43 -8.12 0.57
CA GLN A 151 6.17 -9.11 1.62
C GLN A 151 5.77 -8.46 2.94
N TYR A 152 6.45 -7.38 3.31
CA TYR A 152 6.12 -6.63 4.53
C TYR A 152 4.72 -6.02 4.45
N ALA A 153 4.38 -5.39 3.34
CA ALA A 153 3.05 -4.81 3.12
C ALA A 153 1.93 -5.84 3.34
N LEU A 154 2.10 -7.04 2.80
CA LEU A 154 1.16 -8.15 2.96
C LEU A 154 1.10 -8.64 4.42
N SER A 155 2.24 -8.73 5.07
CA SER A 155 2.35 -9.27 6.45
C SER A 155 1.58 -8.46 7.50
N ARG A 156 1.29 -7.19 7.22
CA ARG A 156 0.63 -6.30 8.18
C ARG A 156 -0.88 -6.18 7.98
N ILE A 157 -1.44 -6.74 6.93
CA ILE A 157 -2.88 -6.62 6.61
C ILE A 157 -3.73 -7.19 7.74
N GLU A 158 -3.47 -8.41 8.16
CA GLU A 158 -4.24 -9.05 9.24
C GLU A 158 -4.05 -8.33 10.58
N HIS A 159 -2.85 -7.87 10.87
CA HIS A 159 -2.56 -7.09 12.08
C HIS A 159 -3.47 -5.86 12.20
N TYR A 160 -3.52 -5.04 11.16
CA TYR A 160 -4.31 -3.82 11.19
C TYR A 160 -5.81 -4.06 11.12
N SER A 161 -6.25 -5.20 10.58
CA SER A 161 -7.66 -5.58 10.58
C SER A 161 -8.23 -5.79 11.99
N ARG A 162 -7.37 -6.12 12.93
CA ARG A 162 -7.74 -6.43 14.32
C ARG A 162 -7.73 -5.21 15.23
N LEU A 163 -7.15 -4.09 14.78
CA LEU A 163 -7.11 -2.88 15.58
C LEU A 163 -8.48 -2.19 15.56
N PRO A 164 -8.95 -1.66 16.70
CA PRO A 164 -10.17 -0.89 16.72
C PRO A 164 -10.00 0.36 15.85
N GLY A 165 -10.99 0.64 15.03
CA GLY A 165 -11.08 1.93 14.35
C GLY A 165 -11.09 3.08 15.35
N PRO A 166 -10.89 4.34 14.91
CA PRO A 166 -10.92 5.48 15.82
C PRO A 166 -12.22 5.47 16.61
N ARG A 167 -12.09 5.62 17.92
CA ARG A 167 -13.27 5.72 18.80
C ARG A 167 -14.12 6.89 18.31
N ARG A 168 -15.41 6.67 18.21
CA ARG A 168 -16.35 7.75 18.00
C ARG A 168 -16.29 8.63 19.25
N GLU A 169 -15.82 9.87 19.11
CA GLU A 169 -16.12 10.91 20.08
C GLU A 169 -17.51 11.43 19.83
#